data_cdb0de0f1bab6ec8dea6be1d11037272
#
_entry.id   cdb0de0f1bab6ec8dea6be1d11037272
#
_cell.length_a   1.000
_cell.length_b   1.000
_cell.length_c   1.000
_cell.angle_alpha   90.00
_cell.angle_beta   90.00
_cell.angle_gamma   90.00
#
_symmetry.space_group_name_H-M   'P 1'
#
loop_
_entity.id
_entity.type
_entity.pdbx_description
1 polymer ?
#
loop_
_entity_poly.entity_id
_entity_poly.type
_entity_poly.pdbx_seq_one_letter_code
_entity_poly.pdbx_strand_id
1 'polypeptide(L)'
;MSWKDKLRQVEPYVAGEQPKINNMIKLNTNENPYGPCKQIKDILKEIDIEKLKLYPNSDGEELRHALAKYHGLKDEQVFLGNGSDEVLALTFLTFFNGSDPVLFPNISYSFYPVYCDLYQMNYKEIVLDQEFKMHVDDFKQPNSGIIFPNPNAPTGLLVSLDFIEEVLKSNPDSIVVVDEAYIDFGGQSCVPLIHQYENLVVIQTFSKSRSFAGARLGVALGNKKAISHLYDVKNSFNSYPIDYITQQIGLVSFLNSKDMKEKFQKVIQTREYTKTKLKELGFVVPDSYANFVFVKHPKIDGEELFLALRKEGIIVRHWNKPLIDQYLRVTIGTDQQMERFFEFLENYLNQKGLL
;
A
#
# COMPACT_ATOMS: atom_id res chain seq x y z
N MET A 1 -0.77 9.37 41.44
CA MET A 1 -1.01 8.90 40.04
C MET A 1 -0.71 7.41 39.95
N SER A 2 -1.72 6.60 39.62
CA SER A 2 -1.57 5.17 39.40
C SER A 2 -0.77 4.91 38.11
N TRP A 3 -0.19 3.72 37.96
CA TRP A 3 0.39 3.30 36.67
C TRP A 3 -0.64 3.32 35.51
N LYS A 4 -1.92 3.14 35.83
CA LYS A 4 -3.04 3.21 34.85
C LYS A 4 -3.19 4.59 34.23
N ASP A 5 -2.85 5.65 34.97
CA ASP A 5 -2.95 7.04 34.55
C ASP A 5 -1.76 7.42 33.60
N LYS A 6 -0.77 6.54 33.50
CA LYS A 6 0.45 6.73 32.67
C LYS A 6 0.45 5.91 31.39
N LEU A 7 -0.60 5.14 31.12
CA LEU A 7 -0.73 4.36 29.90
C LEU A 7 -0.96 5.29 28.68
N ARG A 8 -0.24 5.00 27.61
CA ARG A 8 -0.51 5.67 26.32
C ARG A 8 -1.89 5.23 25.81
N GLN A 9 -2.73 6.21 25.58
CA GLN A 9 -4.05 5.98 24.96
C GLN A 9 -3.88 6.10 23.45
N VAL A 10 -4.24 5.06 22.70
CA VAL A 10 -4.23 5.01 21.24
C VAL A 10 -5.46 4.26 20.75
N GLU A 11 -6.01 4.69 19.63
CA GLU A 11 -7.00 3.92 18.89
C GLU A 11 -6.27 3.09 17.80
N PRO A 12 -6.23 1.75 17.95
CA PRO A 12 -5.44 0.93 17.05
C PRO A 12 -6.10 0.80 15.68
N TYR A 13 -5.28 0.61 14.65
CA TYR A 13 -5.75 0.24 13.32
C TYR A 13 -6.55 -1.07 13.35
N VAL A 14 -7.69 -1.07 12.69
CA VAL A 14 -8.51 -2.29 12.51
C VAL A 14 -8.13 -2.97 11.20
N ALA A 15 -7.39 -4.06 11.31
CA ALA A 15 -7.00 -4.86 10.15
C ALA A 15 -8.22 -5.38 9.37
N GLY A 16 -8.02 -5.61 8.07
CA GLY A 16 -9.02 -6.29 7.25
C GLY A 16 -9.32 -7.68 7.82
N GLU A 17 -10.59 -8.02 7.84
CA GLU A 17 -11.04 -9.30 8.38
C GLU A 17 -10.39 -10.48 7.64
N GLN A 18 -10.10 -11.55 8.37
CA GLN A 18 -9.60 -12.81 7.86
C GLN A 18 -10.53 -13.96 8.28
N PRO A 19 -11.70 -14.09 7.63
CA PRO A 19 -12.68 -15.10 8.02
C PRO A 19 -12.16 -16.50 7.74
N LYS A 20 -12.52 -17.44 8.62
CA LYS A 20 -12.24 -18.87 8.46
C LYS A 20 -13.46 -19.57 7.84
N ILE A 21 -13.75 -19.24 6.57
CA ILE A 21 -14.86 -19.81 5.82
C ILE A 21 -14.29 -20.74 4.76
N ASN A 22 -14.82 -21.96 4.68
CA ASN A 22 -14.42 -22.91 3.63
C ASN A 22 -14.85 -22.38 2.26
N ASN A 23 -13.99 -22.53 1.25
CA ASN A 23 -14.22 -22.12 -0.14
C ASN A 23 -14.53 -20.61 -0.33
N MET A 24 -14.09 -19.75 0.59
CA MET A 24 -14.25 -18.30 0.43
C MET A 24 -13.42 -17.76 -0.74
N ILE A 25 -13.92 -16.69 -1.34
CA ILE A 25 -13.17 -15.84 -2.27
C ILE A 25 -12.75 -14.59 -1.52
N LYS A 26 -11.46 -14.47 -1.22
CA LYS A 26 -10.90 -13.39 -0.42
C LYS A 26 -10.46 -12.23 -1.32
N LEU A 27 -11.25 -11.16 -1.38
CA LEU A 27 -11.04 -9.97 -2.21
C LEU A 27 -11.02 -8.67 -1.37
N ASN A 28 -10.54 -8.71 -0.13
CA ASN A 28 -10.65 -7.58 0.81
C ASN A 28 -9.34 -6.92 1.24
N THR A 29 -8.19 -7.59 1.12
CA THR A 29 -6.90 -7.09 1.67
C THR A 29 -5.82 -6.83 0.62
N ASN A 30 -6.21 -6.78 -0.65
CA ASN A 30 -5.34 -6.45 -1.77
C ASN A 30 -4.10 -7.36 -1.87
N GLU A 31 -4.26 -8.63 -1.52
CA GLU A 31 -3.22 -9.63 -1.78
C GLU A 31 -3.13 -9.94 -3.27
N ASN A 32 -1.96 -10.33 -3.75
CA ASN A 32 -1.81 -10.79 -5.13
C ASN A 32 -2.45 -12.17 -5.27
N PRO A 33 -3.32 -12.43 -6.24
CA PRO A 33 -3.93 -13.74 -6.44
C PRO A 33 -2.95 -14.81 -6.94
N TYR A 34 -1.80 -14.38 -7.44
CA TYR A 34 -0.72 -15.27 -7.90
C TYR A 34 0.39 -15.32 -6.85
N GLY A 35 0.94 -16.51 -6.63
CA GLY A 35 2.06 -16.70 -5.69
C GLY A 35 3.35 -15.98 -6.12
N PRO A 36 4.38 -15.97 -5.29
CA PRO A 36 5.68 -15.36 -5.59
C PRO A 36 6.38 -16.04 -6.78
N CYS A 37 7.56 -15.56 -7.20
CA CYS A 37 8.31 -16.14 -8.30
C CYS A 37 8.71 -17.61 -8.00
N LYS A 38 8.81 -18.41 -9.05
CA LYS A 38 9.04 -19.87 -8.91
C LYS A 38 10.32 -20.21 -8.17
N GLN A 39 11.35 -19.40 -8.33
CA GLN A 39 12.67 -19.57 -7.74
C GLN A 39 12.67 -19.50 -6.21
N ILE A 40 11.61 -18.92 -5.60
CA ILE A 40 11.45 -18.91 -4.14
C ILE A 40 11.38 -20.33 -3.58
N LYS A 41 10.74 -21.26 -4.31
CA LYS A 41 10.66 -22.66 -3.88
C LYS A 41 12.04 -23.31 -3.81
N ASP A 42 12.93 -22.93 -4.72
CA ASP A 42 14.26 -23.54 -4.80
C ASP A 42 15.17 -22.97 -3.72
N ILE A 43 15.22 -21.65 -3.55
CA ILE A 43 16.02 -21.05 -2.49
C ILE A 43 15.58 -21.50 -1.09
N LEU A 44 14.28 -21.72 -0.85
CA LEU A 44 13.78 -22.23 0.44
C LEU A 44 14.27 -23.66 0.76
N LYS A 45 14.63 -24.47 -0.26
CA LYS A 45 15.24 -25.78 -0.05
C LYS A 45 16.74 -25.69 0.23
N GLU A 46 17.37 -24.62 -0.26
CA GLU A 46 18.82 -24.40 -0.17
C GLU A 46 19.19 -23.56 1.07
N ILE A 47 18.20 -23.03 1.79
CA ILE A 47 18.42 -22.26 3.02
C ILE A 47 19.19 -23.10 4.03
N ASP A 48 20.34 -22.57 4.46
CA ASP A 48 21.12 -23.12 5.56
C ASP A 48 20.45 -22.76 6.89
N ILE A 49 19.72 -23.74 7.45
CA ILE A 49 19.01 -23.59 8.72
C ILE A 49 19.94 -23.32 9.90
N GLU A 50 21.22 -23.72 9.81
CA GLU A 50 22.21 -23.43 10.85
C GLU A 50 22.50 -21.92 10.99
N LYS A 51 22.25 -21.14 9.95
CA LYS A 51 22.37 -19.67 10.01
C LYS A 51 21.28 -19.00 10.86
N LEU A 52 20.18 -19.69 11.16
CA LEU A 52 19.13 -19.13 12.02
C LEU A 52 19.59 -18.88 13.47
N LYS A 53 20.70 -19.48 13.91
CA LYS A 53 21.32 -19.20 15.22
C LYS A 53 22.12 -17.89 15.26
N LEU A 54 22.32 -17.24 14.11
CA LEU A 54 23.07 -15.99 13.96
C LEU A 54 22.13 -14.84 13.65
N TYR A 55 22.46 -13.64 14.11
CA TYR A 55 21.78 -12.44 13.63
C TYR A 55 22.01 -12.26 12.11
N PRO A 56 20.99 -11.87 11.35
CA PRO A 56 21.15 -11.57 9.94
C PRO A 56 21.96 -10.28 9.73
N ASN A 57 22.28 -9.95 8.47
CA ASN A 57 22.82 -8.64 8.15
C ASN A 57 21.79 -7.53 8.54
N SER A 58 22.22 -6.56 9.37
CA SER A 58 21.33 -5.53 9.94
C SER A 58 20.65 -4.66 8.87
N ASP A 59 21.30 -4.48 7.73
CA ASP A 59 20.89 -3.57 6.66
C ASP A 59 20.48 -4.29 5.39
N GLY A 60 20.53 -5.64 5.38
CA GLY A 60 20.18 -6.45 4.21
C GLY A 60 20.99 -6.10 2.97
N GLU A 61 22.32 -5.99 3.10
CA GLU A 61 23.25 -5.39 2.14
C GLU A 61 23.06 -5.90 0.70
N GLU A 62 22.99 -7.22 0.51
CA GLU A 62 22.83 -7.82 -0.83
C GLU A 62 21.49 -7.41 -1.48
N LEU A 63 20.41 -7.47 -0.71
CA LEU A 63 19.08 -7.07 -1.18
C LEU A 63 19.03 -5.55 -1.44
N ARG A 64 19.61 -4.75 -0.56
CA ARG A 64 19.73 -3.30 -0.70
C ARG A 64 20.49 -2.93 -1.98
N HIS A 65 21.62 -3.59 -2.24
CA HIS A 65 22.39 -3.39 -3.47
C HIS A 65 21.58 -3.74 -4.73
N ALA A 66 20.86 -4.87 -4.73
CA ALA A 66 20.03 -5.27 -5.85
C ALA A 66 18.90 -4.25 -6.13
N LEU A 67 18.28 -3.71 -5.08
CA LEU A 67 17.26 -2.67 -5.17
C LEU A 67 17.84 -1.35 -5.70
N ALA A 68 18.96 -0.90 -5.16
CA ALA A 68 19.65 0.30 -5.61
C ALA A 68 19.95 0.22 -7.12
N LYS A 69 20.55 -0.88 -7.54
CA LYS A 69 20.84 -1.12 -8.97
C LYS A 69 19.59 -1.11 -9.85
N TYR A 70 18.50 -1.73 -9.40
CA TYR A 70 17.24 -1.76 -10.15
C TYR A 70 16.63 -0.38 -10.35
N HIS A 71 16.70 0.47 -9.33
CA HIS A 71 16.14 1.82 -9.35
C HIS A 71 17.11 2.89 -9.87
N GLY A 72 18.33 2.52 -10.25
CA GLY A 72 19.36 3.49 -10.68
C GLY A 72 19.83 4.40 -9.54
N LEU A 73 19.77 3.91 -8.32
CA LEU A 73 20.19 4.59 -7.09
C LEU A 73 21.51 4.03 -6.55
N LYS A 74 22.02 4.65 -5.50
CA LYS A 74 23.14 4.13 -4.70
C LYS A 74 22.62 3.38 -3.49
N ASP A 75 23.41 2.48 -2.91
CA ASP A 75 23.01 1.68 -1.75
C ASP A 75 22.58 2.53 -0.55
N GLU A 76 23.25 3.66 -0.32
CA GLU A 76 22.90 4.62 0.74
C GLU A 76 21.60 5.39 0.52
N GLN A 77 20.93 5.18 -0.60
CA GLN A 77 19.61 5.76 -0.94
C GLN A 77 18.45 4.76 -0.75
N VAL A 78 18.74 3.57 -0.21
CA VAL A 78 17.77 2.48 -0.02
C VAL A 78 17.72 2.09 1.45
N PHE A 79 16.53 2.04 2.01
CA PHE A 79 16.22 1.59 3.36
C PHE A 79 15.29 0.37 3.30
N LEU A 80 15.52 -0.62 4.16
CA LEU A 80 14.70 -1.83 4.27
C LEU A 80 14.05 -1.91 5.65
N GLY A 81 12.78 -2.34 5.70
CA GLY A 81 12.04 -2.56 6.94
C GLY A 81 11.07 -3.75 6.87
N ASN A 82 10.54 -4.13 8.01
CA ASN A 82 9.63 -5.27 8.18
C ASN A 82 8.20 -4.95 7.69
N GLY A 83 8.04 -4.94 6.36
CA GLY A 83 6.87 -4.45 5.66
C GLY A 83 6.83 -2.92 5.58
N SER A 84 5.98 -2.41 4.67
CA SER A 84 5.78 -0.97 4.58
C SER A 84 5.20 -0.33 5.85
N ASP A 85 4.52 -1.10 6.69
CA ASP A 85 3.99 -0.58 7.95
C ASP A 85 5.11 -0.13 8.90
N GLU A 86 6.19 -0.91 9.05
CA GLU A 86 7.36 -0.49 9.84
C GLU A 86 8.10 0.67 9.15
N VAL A 87 8.27 0.61 7.83
CA VAL A 87 8.90 1.70 7.06
C VAL A 87 8.13 3.01 7.24
N LEU A 88 6.80 2.98 7.16
CA LEU A 88 5.93 4.13 7.40
C LEU A 88 6.05 4.62 8.85
N ALA A 89 5.95 3.73 9.83
CA ALA A 89 6.06 4.08 11.25
C ALA A 89 7.39 4.82 11.54
N LEU A 90 8.50 4.29 11.03
CA LEU A 90 9.81 4.92 11.17
C LEU A 90 9.91 6.24 10.39
N THR A 91 9.27 6.35 9.22
CA THR A 91 9.21 7.58 8.41
C THR A 91 8.49 8.69 9.16
N PHE A 92 7.32 8.40 9.75
CA PHE A 92 6.61 9.35 10.62
C PHE A 92 7.50 9.81 11.78
N LEU A 93 8.07 8.85 12.51
CA LEU A 93 8.94 9.12 13.66
C LEU A 93 10.20 9.91 13.30
N THR A 94 10.73 9.75 12.09
CA THR A 94 11.96 10.40 11.65
C THR A 94 11.71 11.83 11.14
N PHE A 95 10.67 12.05 10.35
CA PHE A 95 10.57 13.27 9.54
C PHE A 95 9.47 14.23 9.99
N PHE A 96 8.42 13.77 10.66
CA PHE A 96 7.22 14.59 10.90
C PHE A 96 7.17 15.17 12.33
N ASN A 97 8.31 15.65 12.82
CA ASN A 97 8.47 16.11 14.21
C ASN A 97 8.30 17.63 14.40
N GLY A 98 7.74 18.33 13.40
CA GLY A 98 7.49 19.77 13.51
C GLY A 98 6.25 20.10 14.36
N SER A 99 6.03 21.40 14.62
CA SER A 99 4.84 21.90 15.31
C SER A 99 3.63 22.00 14.39
N ASP A 100 3.86 22.17 13.09
CA ASP A 100 2.83 22.24 12.06
C ASP A 100 2.23 20.85 11.79
N PRO A 101 1.00 20.77 11.22
CA PRO A 101 0.37 19.49 10.98
C PRO A 101 1.05 18.67 9.87
N VAL A 102 1.02 17.35 10.00
CA VAL A 102 1.26 16.42 8.86
C VAL A 102 0.06 16.47 7.93
N LEU A 103 0.29 16.59 6.62
CA LEU A 103 -0.78 16.64 5.62
C LEU A 103 -0.92 15.32 4.89
N PHE A 104 -2.15 14.80 4.80
CA PHE A 104 -2.49 13.62 3.99
C PHE A 104 -3.97 13.65 3.59
N PRO A 105 -4.37 12.92 2.50
CA PRO A 105 -5.76 12.91 2.05
C PRO A 105 -6.69 12.23 3.06
N ASN A 106 -7.90 12.78 3.24
CA ASN A 106 -8.93 12.26 4.14
C ASN A 106 -9.45 10.87 3.76
N ILE A 107 -9.42 10.54 2.46
CA ILE A 107 -9.74 9.21 1.93
C ILE A 107 -8.45 8.63 1.37
N SER A 108 -7.69 7.99 2.23
CA SER A 108 -6.39 7.38 1.93
C SER A 108 -6.11 6.17 2.83
N TYR A 109 -4.86 5.78 2.95
CA TYR A 109 -4.47 4.68 3.83
C TYR A 109 -4.74 5.03 5.30
N SER A 110 -5.68 4.31 5.89
CA SER A 110 -6.23 4.62 7.23
C SER A 110 -5.25 4.41 8.39
N PHE A 111 -4.00 4.04 8.11
CA PHE A 111 -2.94 3.97 9.11
C PHE A 111 -2.26 5.31 9.38
N TYR A 112 -2.34 6.29 8.46
CA TYR A 112 -1.66 7.58 8.65
C TYR A 112 -2.11 8.31 9.91
N PRO A 113 -3.41 8.51 10.18
CA PRO A 113 -3.84 9.11 11.45
C PRO A 113 -3.41 8.27 12.67
N VAL A 114 -3.39 6.93 12.56
CA VAL A 114 -2.96 6.05 13.65
C VAL A 114 -1.49 6.30 14.03
N TYR A 115 -0.60 6.53 13.04
CA TYR A 115 0.78 6.91 13.33
C TYR A 115 0.87 8.29 13.98
N CYS A 116 0.10 9.27 13.51
CA CYS A 116 0.07 10.59 14.13
C CYS A 116 -0.38 10.51 15.59
N ASP A 117 -1.44 9.77 15.89
CA ASP A 117 -1.93 9.58 17.26
C ASP A 117 -0.92 8.84 18.14
N LEU A 118 -0.29 7.78 17.58
CA LEU A 118 0.72 7.00 18.29
C LEU A 118 1.93 7.86 18.69
N TYR A 119 2.37 8.74 17.81
CA TYR A 119 3.53 9.60 18.02
C TYR A 119 3.18 11.00 18.53
N GLN A 120 1.88 11.29 18.79
CA GLN A 120 1.38 12.57 19.29
C GLN A 120 1.71 13.75 18.35
N MET A 121 1.54 13.52 17.06
CA MET A 121 1.74 14.51 15.99
C MET A 121 0.43 15.18 15.62
N ASN A 122 0.46 16.47 15.39
CA ASN A 122 -0.66 17.17 14.78
C ASN A 122 -0.79 16.75 13.32
N TYR A 123 -2.01 16.60 12.82
CA TYR A 123 -2.27 16.33 11.41
C TYR A 123 -3.49 17.08 10.89
N LYS A 124 -3.53 17.24 9.59
CA LYS A 124 -4.67 17.81 8.88
C LYS A 124 -5.00 16.95 7.66
N GLU A 125 -6.22 16.48 7.63
CA GLU A 125 -6.74 15.76 6.47
C GLU A 125 -7.06 16.74 5.34
N ILE A 126 -6.52 16.49 4.15
CA ILE A 126 -6.82 17.19 2.90
C ILE A 126 -8.08 16.56 2.30
N VAL A 127 -9.11 17.35 2.16
CA VAL A 127 -10.41 16.88 1.64
C VAL A 127 -10.30 16.67 0.13
N LEU A 128 -10.51 15.44 -0.33
CA LEU A 128 -10.58 15.11 -1.75
C LEU A 128 -11.86 15.70 -2.36
N ASP A 129 -11.83 16.02 -3.66
CA ASP A 129 -13.01 16.47 -4.39
C ASP A 129 -14.05 15.35 -4.59
N GLN A 130 -15.16 15.68 -5.26
CA GLN A 130 -16.25 14.72 -5.52
C GLN A 130 -15.84 13.54 -6.41
N GLU A 131 -14.73 13.67 -7.14
CA GLU A 131 -14.12 12.62 -7.98
C GLU A 131 -12.95 11.94 -7.27
N PHE A 132 -12.75 12.20 -5.98
CA PHE A 132 -11.64 11.70 -5.14
C PHE A 132 -10.25 12.17 -5.59
N LYS A 133 -10.14 13.31 -6.26
CA LYS A 133 -8.86 13.87 -6.71
C LYS A 133 -8.24 14.78 -5.66
N MET A 134 -6.91 14.79 -5.64
CA MET A 134 -6.06 15.72 -4.90
C MET A 134 -5.75 16.94 -5.79
N HIS A 135 -5.63 18.12 -5.18
CA HIS A 135 -5.18 19.33 -5.85
C HIS A 135 -3.90 19.85 -5.21
N VAL A 136 -2.94 20.32 -6.02
CA VAL A 136 -1.62 20.80 -5.54
C VAL A 136 -1.78 21.94 -4.53
N ASP A 137 -2.74 22.83 -4.76
CA ASP A 137 -2.95 24.00 -3.90
C ASP A 137 -3.35 23.65 -2.47
N ASP A 138 -3.95 22.48 -2.26
CA ASP A 138 -4.30 22.00 -0.92
C ASP A 138 -3.06 21.69 -0.06
N PHE A 139 -1.93 21.43 -0.69
CA PHE A 139 -0.65 21.15 -0.02
C PHE A 139 0.23 22.39 0.15
N LYS A 140 -0.17 23.57 -0.40
CA LYS A 140 0.55 24.85 -0.27
C LYS A 140 0.19 25.57 1.03
N GLN A 141 0.43 24.93 2.17
CA GLN A 141 0.16 25.46 3.49
C GLN A 141 1.24 25.01 4.49
N PRO A 142 1.41 25.69 5.64
CA PRO A 142 2.36 25.24 6.66
C PRO A 142 2.13 23.80 7.05
N ASN A 143 3.22 23.03 7.06
CA ASN A 143 3.18 21.60 7.39
C ASN A 143 4.54 21.11 7.92
N SER A 144 4.51 20.05 8.71
CA SER A 144 5.72 19.34 9.18
C SER A 144 6.09 18.16 8.27
N GLY A 145 5.32 17.91 7.23
CA GLY A 145 5.54 16.88 6.23
C GLY A 145 4.25 16.51 5.52
N ILE A 146 4.39 15.91 4.36
CA ILE A 146 3.29 15.51 3.48
C ILE A 146 3.42 14.03 3.18
N ILE A 147 2.31 13.29 3.22
CA ILE A 147 2.26 11.90 2.76
C ILE A 147 0.98 11.61 1.99
N PHE A 148 1.09 10.95 0.85
CA PHE A 148 -0.05 10.43 0.10
C PHE A 148 0.29 9.16 -0.66
N PRO A 149 -0.69 8.23 -0.83
CA PRO A 149 -0.50 7.05 -1.65
C PRO A 149 -0.61 7.37 -3.14
N ASN A 150 0.22 6.77 -3.96
CA ASN A 150 0.15 6.87 -5.41
C ASN A 150 0.49 5.53 -6.09
N PRO A 151 -0.50 4.77 -6.57
CA PRO A 151 -1.97 5.01 -6.57
C PRO A 151 -2.60 5.07 -5.19
N ASN A 152 -3.64 5.92 -5.05
CA ASN A 152 -4.35 6.08 -3.79
C ASN A 152 -5.15 4.83 -3.41
N ALA A 153 -5.17 4.49 -2.15
CA ALA A 153 -6.07 3.47 -1.59
C ALA A 153 -7.03 4.15 -0.59
N PRO A 154 -8.37 3.98 -0.74
CA PRO A 154 -9.05 2.89 -1.46
C PRO A 154 -9.48 3.20 -2.90
N THR A 155 -9.24 4.41 -3.43
CA THR A 155 -9.85 4.86 -4.69
C THR A 155 -9.22 4.24 -5.94
N GLY A 156 -7.93 3.89 -5.89
CA GLY A 156 -7.16 3.39 -7.03
C GLY A 156 -6.63 4.48 -7.97
N LEU A 157 -6.97 5.74 -7.71
CA LEU A 157 -6.57 6.86 -8.56
C LEU A 157 -5.06 7.14 -8.51
N LEU A 158 -4.52 7.58 -9.64
CA LEU A 158 -3.11 7.92 -9.82
C LEU A 158 -2.98 9.43 -10.06
N VAL A 159 -2.00 10.07 -9.41
CA VAL A 159 -1.55 11.41 -9.79
C VAL A 159 -0.33 11.34 -10.70
N SER A 160 -0.13 12.36 -11.53
CA SER A 160 1.00 12.45 -12.46
C SER A 160 2.31 12.79 -11.75
N LEU A 161 3.44 12.58 -12.43
CA LEU A 161 4.74 13.04 -11.94
C LEU A 161 4.80 14.56 -11.81
N ASP A 162 4.17 15.31 -12.73
CA ASP A 162 4.09 16.78 -12.66
C ASP A 162 3.38 17.25 -11.38
N PHE A 163 2.30 16.58 -10.98
CA PHE A 163 1.64 16.84 -9.69
C PHE A 163 2.62 16.67 -8.53
N ILE A 164 3.34 15.54 -8.50
CA ILE A 164 4.31 15.25 -7.43
C ILE A 164 5.42 16.31 -7.42
N GLU A 165 5.95 16.66 -8.58
CA GLU A 165 6.97 17.72 -8.69
C GLU A 165 6.48 19.07 -8.18
N GLU A 166 5.24 19.47 -8.49
CA GLU A 166 4.69 20.73 -8.01
C GLU A 166 4.51 20.74 -6.49
N VAL A 167 4.08 19.60 -5.89
CA VAL A 167 4.01 19.47 -4.44
C VAL A 167 5.40 19.60 -3.82
N LEU A 168 6.43 18.93 -4.39
CA LEU A 168 7.82 19.01 -3.93
C LEU A 168 8.37 20.44 -3.99
N LYS A 169 8.17 21.13 -5.13
CA LYS A 169 8.62 22.50 -5.35
C LYS A 169 7.94 23.51 -4.41
N SER A 170 6.68 23.26 -4.10
CA SER A 170 5.89 24.13 -3.21
C SER A 170 6.22 23.93 -1.72
N ASN A 171 6.93 22.86 -1.37
CA ASN A 171 7.25 22.47 0.02
C ASN A 171 8.75 22.10 0.18
N PRO A 172 9.68 23.02 -0.15
CA PRO A 172 11.11 22.68 -0.19
C PRO A 172 11.70 22.35 1.19
N ASP A 173 11.08 22.81 2.26
CA ASP A 173 11.52 22.62 3.65
C ASP A 173 10.84 21.45 4.36
N SER A 174 9.93 20.75 3.68
CA SER A 174 9.18 19.62 4.22
C SER A 174 9.47 18.34 3.45
N ILE A 175 9.60 17.21 4.14
CA ILE A 175 9.65 15.90 3.47
C ILE A 175 8.28 15.58 2.87
N VAL A 176 8.29 15.21 1.59
CA VAL A 176 7.13 14.68 0.88
C VAL A 176 7.32 13.18 0.69
N VAL A 177 6.43 12.40 1.26
CA VAL A 177 6.42 10.94 1.17
C VAL A 177 5.37 10.49 0.15
N VAL A 178 5.80 9.75 -0.85
CA VAL A 178 4.91 9.11 -1.82
C VAL A 178 4.87 7.62 -1.54
N ASP A 179 3.70 7.13 -1.10
CA ASP A 179 3.49 5.71 -0.81
C ASP A 179 3.07 4.98 -2.10
N GLU A 180 4.02 4.31 -2.70
CA GLU A 180 3.89 3.57 -3.97
C GLU A 180 3.54 2.08 -3.77
N ALA A 181 2.76 1.73 -2.76
CA ALA A 181 2.43 0.33 -2.48
C ALA A 181 1.78 -0.42 -3.67
N TYR A 182 1.18 0.29 -4.62
CA TYR A 182 0.47 -0.28 -5.76
C TYR A 182 1.05 0.10 -7.12
N ILE A 183 2.20 0.78 -7.17
CA ILE A 183 2.76 1.40 -8.39
C ILE A 183 3.00 0.41 -9.54
N ASP A 184 3.35 -0.83 -9.22
CA ASP A 184 3.63 -1.89 -10.20
C ASP A 184 2.40 -2.30 -11.04
N PHE A 185 1.19 -1.90 -10.65
CA PHE A 185 -0.06 -2.26 -11.34
C PHE A 185 -0.49 -1.26 -12.41
N GLY A 186 0.45 -0.47 -12.94
CA GLY A 186 0.23 0.39 -14.12
C GLY A 186 0.51 1.87 -13.89
N GLY A 187 1.05 2.24 -12.73
CA GLY A 187 1.53 3.60 -12.47
C GLY A 187 2.98 3.79 -12.95
N GLN A 188 3.38 5.06 -12.98
CA GLN A 188 4.77 5.47 -13.19
C GLN A 188 5.37 5.90 -11.86
N SER A 189 6.44 5.24 -11.44
CA SER A 189 7.13 5.55 -10.17
C SER A 189 7.82 6.93 -10.21
N CYS A 190 7.73 7.65 -9.10
CA CYS A 190 8.44 8.91 -8.91
C CYS A 190 9.88 8.73 -8.39
N VAL A 191 10.39 7.52 -8.25
CA VAL A 191 11.78 7.24 -7.84
C VAL A 191 12.83 8.04 -8.64
N PRO A 192 12.72 8.24 -9.97
CA PRO A 192 13.67 9.06 -10.72
C PRO A 192 13.78 10.52 -10.22
N LEU A 193 12.73 11.06 -9.60
CA LEU A 193 12.73 12.42 -9.05
C LEU A 193 13.65 12.57 -7.81
N ILE A 194 14.06 11.48 -7.16
CA ILE A 194 15.01 11.49 -6.05
C ILE A 194 16.35 12.12 -6.44
N HIS A 195 16.73 12.06 -7.72
CA HIS A 195 17.95 12.71 -8.23
C HIS A 195 17.86 14.23 -8.26
N GLN A 196 16.64 14.79 -8.21
CA GLN A 196 16.40 16.23 -8.34
C GLN A 196 15.87 16.85 -7.04
N TYR A 197 15.16 16.08 -6.22
CA TYR A 197 14.45 16.55 -5.02
C TYR A 197 14.96 15.84 -3.77
N GLU A 198 15.70 16.55 -2.93
CA GLU A 198 16.25 16.01 -1.68
C GLU A 198 15.17 15.72 -0.63
N ASN A 199 14.02 16.38 -0.74
CA ASN A 199 12.88 16.26 0.15
C ASN A 199 11.87 15.16 -0.26
N LEU A 200 12.21 14.33 -1.26
CA LEU A 200 11.35 13.19 -1.67
C LEU A 200 11.79 11.90 -0.98
N VAL A 201 10.81 11.21 -0.38
CA VAL A 201 10.93 9.82 0.08
C VAL A 201 9.84 8.99 -0.59
N VAL A 202 10.21 7.89 -1.23
CA VAL A 202 9.29 6.96 -1.90
C VAL A 202 9.24 5.66 -1.10
N ILE A 203 8.03 5.22 -0.73
CA ILE A 203 7.86 3.96 0.01
C ILE A 203 7.23 2.92 -0.92
N GLN A 204 7.82 1.73 -0.97
CA GLN A 204 7.31 0.60 -1.74
C GLN A 204 7.19 -0.65 -0.86
N THR A 205 6.39 -1.61 -1.27
CA THR A 205 6.18 -2.87 -0.53
C THR A 205 6.27 -4.08 -1.44
N PHE A 206 6.78 -5.16 -0.92
CA PHE A 206 6.74 -6.48 -1.57
C PHE A 206 5.40 -7.20 -1.32
N SER A 207 4.56 -6.69 -0.43
CA SER A 207 3.31 -7.35 -0.02
C SER A 207 2.29 -7.49 -1.15
N LYS A 208 2.30 -6.60 -2.14
CA LYS A 208 1.28 -6.51 -3.19
C LYS A 208 1.76 -7.16 -4.48
N SER A 209 2.57 -6.47 -5.25
CA SER A 209 3.02 -6.93 -6.55
C SER A 209 3.88 -8.20 -6.47
N ARG A 210 4.72 -8.32 -5.45
CA ARG A 210 5.66 -9.45 -5.30
C ARG A 210 5.12 -10.62 -4.46
N SER A 211 3.85 -10.54 -4.01
CA SER A 211 3.16 -11.61 -3.27
C SER A 211 3.80 -11.99 -1.92
N PHE A 212 4.39 -10.99 -1.24
CA PHE A 212 5.11 -11.16 0.03
C PHE A 212 4.35 -10.60 1.24
N ALA A 213 3.03 -10.54 1.18
CA ALA A 213 2.24 -10.07 2.32
C ALA A 213 2.58 -10.82 3.63
N GLY A 214 2.82 -12.14 3.53
CA GLY A 214 3.23 -12.99 4.65
C GLY A 214 4.71 -12.90 5.02
N ALA A 215 5.58 -12.44 4.11
CA ALA A 215 7.03 -12.36 4.34
C ALA A 215 7.48 -11.00 4.89
N ARG A 216 6.61 -9.99 4.88
CA ARG A 216 6.83 -8.70 5.52
C ARG A 216 8.13 -7.99 5.08
N LEU A 217 8.17 -7.48 3.84
CA LEU A 217 9.29 -6.71 3.33
C LEU A 217 8.80 -5.39 2.72
N GLY A 218 9.37 -4.27 3.19
CA GLY A 218 9.11 -2.91 2.73
C GLY A 218 10.40 -2.15 2.47
N VAL A 219 10.29 -1.09 1.68
CA VAL A 219 11.44 -0.30 1.21
C VAL A 219 11.10 1.18 1.30
N ALA A 220 12.06 2.01 1.75
CA ALA A 220 12.06 3.44 1.47
C ALA A 220 13.25 3.80 0.57
N LEU A 221 13.01 4.67 -0.39
CA LEU A 221 13.98 5.19 -1.35
C LEU A 221 14.01 6.72 -1.22
N GLY A 222 15.19 7.32 -1.16
CA GLY A 222 15.29 8.76 -0.96
C GLY A 222 16.69 9.30 -1.09
N ASN A 223 16.86 10.57 -0.78
CA ASN A 223 18.19 11.16 -0.68
C ASN A 223 19.02 10.47 0.41
N LYS A 224 20.33 10.34 0.21
CA LYS A 224 21.26 9.72 1.16
C LYS A 224 21.09 10.23 2.59
N LYS A 225 20.91 11.55 2.77
CA LYS A 225 20.75 12.17 4.09
C LYS A 225 19.45 11.71 4.76
N ALA A 226 18.33 11.72 4.03
CA ALA A 226 17.05 11.23 4.54
C ALA A 226 17.13 9.75 4.94
N ILE A 227 17.72 8.91 4.09
CA ILE A 227 17.88 7.47 4.37
C ILE A 227 18.81 7.22 5.55
N SER A 228 19.89 8.01 5.73
CA SER A 228 20.75 7.91 6.90
C SER A 228 19.98 8.13 8.21
N HIS A 229 19.11 9.14 8.26
CA HIS A 229 18.29 9.40 9.46
C HIS A 229 17.25 8.28 9.73
N LEU A 230 16.71 7.64 8.69
CA LEU A 230 15.87 6.44 8.87
C LEU A 230 16.67 5.30 9.53
N TYR A 231 17.93 5.10 9.12
CA TYR A 231 18.80 4.10 9.74
C TYR A 231 19.13 4.45 11.18
N ASP A 232 19.36 5.72 11.51
CA ASP A 232 19.63 6.17 12.89
C ASP A 232 18.42 5.83 13.79
N VAL A 233 17.21 6.14 13.36
CA VAL A 233 15.99 5.83 14.11
C VAL A 233 15.73 4.33 14.18
N LYS A 234 15.89 3.59 13.06
CA LYS A 234 15.77 2.12 13.04
C LYS A 234 16.72 1.48 14.05
N ASN A 235 18.00 1.87 14.04
CA ASN A 235 19.02 1.30 14.92
C ASN A 235 18.80 1.65 16.40
N SER A 236 18.04 2.72 16.67
CA SER A 236 17.62 3.10 18.02
C SER A 236 16.35 2.37 18.50
N PHE A 237 15.63 1.71 17.59
CA PHE A 237 14.40 0.97 17.87
C PHE A 237 14.59 -0.54 17.72
N ASN A 238 15.02 -1.03 16.55
CA ASN A 238 15.27 -2.44 16.23
C ASN A 238 16.38 -2.56 15.18
N SER A 239 17.56 -3.05 15.58
CA SER A 239 18.71 -3.13 14.68
C SER A 239 18.61 -4.23 13.62
N TYR A 240 17.76 -5.25 13.83
CA TYR A 240 17.65 -6.43 12.96
C TYR A 240 16.19 -6.71 12.57
N PRO A 241 15.49 -5.80 11.87
CA PRO A 241 14.05 -5.93 11.63
C PRO A 241 13.69 -7.03 10.64
N ILE A 242 14.60 -7.39 9.73
CA ILE A 242 14.34 -8.34 8.64
C ILE A 242 15.13 -9.62 8.89
N ASP A 243 14.42 -10.73 9.04
CA ASP A 243 15.02 -12.04 9.26
C ASP A 243 15.82 -12.55 8.04
N TYR A 244 16.68 -13.54 8.29
CA TYR A 244 17.56 -14.14 7.27
C TYR A 244 16.78 -14.69 6.08
N ILE A 245 15.67 -15.38 6.31
CA ILE A 245 14.87 -16.01 5.24
C ILE A 245 14.25 -14.94 4.36
N THR A 246 13.66 -13.91 4.97
CA THR A 246 13.05 -12.78 4.25
C THR A 246 14.07 -12.03 3.38
N GLN A 247 15.30 -11.83 3.87
CA GLN A 247 16.36 -11.22 3.06
C GLN A 247 16.69 -12.06 1.82
N GLN A 248 16.84 -13.38 1.98
CA GLN A 248 17.18 -14.29 0.88
C GLN A 248 16.06 -14.37 -0.18
N ILE A 249 14.82 -14.57 0.25
CA ILE A 249 13.69 -14.63 -0.69
C ILE A 249 13.42 -13.30 -1.35
N GLY A 250 13.62 -12.18 -0.64
CA GLY A 250 13.52 -10.83 -1.19
C GLY A 250 14.50 -10.60 -2.33
N LEU A 251 15.77 -10.95 -2.13
CA LEU A 251 16.80 -10.86 -3.15
C LEU A 251 16.44 -11.70 -4.40
N VAL A 252 16.06 -12.96 -4.20
CA VAL A 252 15.67 -13.85 -5.31
C VAL A 252 14.46 -13.30 -6.07
N SER A 253 13.46 -12.75 -5.38
CA SER A 253 12.30 -12.12 -6.01
C SER A 253 12.69 -10.94 -6.91
N PHE A 254 13.68 -10.16 -6.50
CA PHE A 254 14.16 -9.01 -7.27
C PHE A 254 14.97 -9.44 -8.50
N LEU A 255 15.87 -10.40 -8.34
CA LEU A 255 16.66 -10.94 -9.42
C LEU A 255 15.81 -11.62 -10.51
N ASN A 256 14.62 -12.10 -10.15
CA ASN A 256 13.65 -12.73 -11.05
C ASN A 256 12.44 -11.83 -11.36
N SER A 257 12.65 -10.53 -11.47
CA SER A 257 11.59 -9.53 -11.71
C SER A 257 10.78 -9.77 -12.99
N LYS A 258 11.33 -10.49 -13.99
CA LYS A 258 10.59 -10.82 -15.21
C LYS A 258 9.36 -11.70 -14.94
N ASP A 259 9.51 -12.77 -14.14
CA ASP A 259 8.40 -13.66 -13.74
C ASP A 259 7.31 -12.87 -13.00
N MET A 260 7.70 -11.92 -12.16
CA MET A 260 6.76 -11.07 -11.44
C MET A 260 6.04 -10.08 -12.37
N LYS A 261 6.74 -9.49 -13.35
CA LYS A 261 6.11 -8.58 -14.34
C LYS A 261 5.00 -9.26 -15.14
N GLU A 262 5.17 -10.52 -15.52
CA GLU A 262 4.13 -11.30 -16.17
C GLU A 262 2.86 -11.45 -15.28
N LYS A 263 3.06 -11.63 -13.96
CA LYS A 263 1.95 -11.70 -13.00
C LYS A 263 1.26 -10.34 -12.80
N PHE A 264 2.02 -9.24 -12.77
CA PHE A 264 1.43 -7.91 -12.69
C PHE A 264 0.54 -7.64 -13.91
N GLN A 265 1.01 -8.02 -15.11
CA GLN A 265 0.23 -7.85 -16.34
C GLN A 265 -1.07 -8.65 -16.32
N LYS A 266 -1.08 -9.86 -15.78
CA LYS A 266 -2.32 -10.63 -15.60
C LYS A 266 -3.31 -9.90 -14.68
N VAL A 267 -2.84 -9.40 -13.54
CA VAL A 267 -3.70 -8.63 -12.62
C VAL A 267 -4.25 -7.38 -13.31
N ILE A 268 -3.43 -6.67 -14.09
CA ILE A 268 -3.87 -5.49 -14.85
C ILE A 268 -4.95 -5.88 -15.88
N GLN A 269 -4.74 -6.94 -16.65
CA GLN A 269 -5.70 -7.41 -17.64
C GLN A 269 -7.03 -7.80 -16.99
N THR A 270 -7.00 -8.58 -15.91
CA THR A 270 -8.19 -8.96 -15.15
C THR A 270 -8.88 -7.75 -14.54
N ARG A 271 -8.13 -6.73 -14.07
CA ARG A 271 -8.71 -5.47 -13.58
C ARG A 271 -9.45 -4.72 -14.68
N GLU A 272 -8.85 -4.55 -15.86
CA GLU A 272 -9.52 -3.82 -16.96
C GLU A 272 -10.79 -4.55 -17.42
N TYR A 273 -10.75 -5.88 -17.50
CA TYR A 273 -11.94 -6.69 -17.73
C TYR A 273 -12.99 -6.46 -16.63
N THR A 274 -12.59 -6.50 -15.37
CA THR A 274 -13.47 -6.25 -14.22
C THR A 274 -14.14 -4.88 -14.29
N LYS A 275 -13.39 -3.83 -14.63
CA LYS A 275 -13.92 -2.46 -14.80
C LYS A 275 -15.00 -2.42 -15.88
N THR A 276 -14.74 -3.08 -17.04
CA THR A 276 -15.69 -3.14 -18.15
C THR A 276 -16.99 -3.85 -17.74
N LYS A 277 -16.87 -5.04 -17.17
CA LYS A 277 -18.02 -5.82 -16.71
C LYS A 277 -18.86 -5.10 -15.65
N LEU A 278 -18.23 -4.47 -14.67
CA LEU A 278 -18.95 -3.71 -13.65
C LEU A 278 -19.71 -2.51 -14.24
N LYS A 279 -19.15 -1.82 -15.25
CA LYS A 279 -19.83 -0.73 -15.96
C LYS A 279 -21.04 -1.26 -16.74
N GLU A 280 -20.93 -2.43 -17.40
CA GLU A 280 -22.04 -3.10 -18.08
C GLU A 280 -23.17 -3.46 -17.10
N LEU A 281 -22.83 -3.80 -15.86
CA LEU A 281 -23.79 -4.10 -14.78
C LEU A 281 -24.30 -2.83 -14.06
N GLY A 282 -24.02 -1.64 -14.57
CA GLY A 282 -24.55 -0.37 -14.05
C GLY A 282 -23.78 0.23 -12.86
N PHE A 283 -22.62 -0.30 -12.52
CA PHE A 283 -21.78 0.26 -11.46
C PHE A 283 -21.05 1.54 -11.90
N VAL A 284 -20.87 2.46 -10.97
CA VAL A 284 -19.92 3.56 -11.07
C VAL A 284 -18.54 3.02 -10.69
N VAL A 285 -17.60 3.12 -11.62
CA VAL A 285 -16.26 2.55 -11.49
C VAL A 285 -15.22 3.63 -11.80
N PRO A 286 -14.67 4.32 -10.81
CA PRO A 286 -13.50 5.19 -10.98
C PRO A 286 -12.32 4.42 -11.60
N ASP A 287 -11.44 5.12 -12.31
CA ASP A 287 -10.24 4.48 -12.81
C ASP A 287 -9.37 3.97 -11.66
N SER A 288 -8.72 2.82 -11.91
CA SER A 288 -7.82 2.23 -10.92
C SER A 288 -6.50 1.84 -11.59
N TYR A 289 -5.41 2.18 -10.89
CA TYR A 289 -4.04 1.79 -11.19
C TYR A 289 -3.44 0.88 -10.11
N ALA A 290 -4.32 0.28 -9.29
CA ALA A 290 -3.96 -0.66 -8.22
C ALA A 290 -4.41 -2.09 -8.57
N ASN A 291 -4.21 -3.04 -7.66
CA ASN A 291 -4.73 -4.41 -7.78
C ASN A 291 -6.14 -4.57 -7.20
N PHE A 292 -6.94 -3.52 -7.26
CA PHE A 292 -8.34 -3.51 -6.82
C PHE A 292 -9.14 -2.50 -7.64
N VAL A 293 -10.45 -2.57 -7.54
CA VAL A 293 -11.39 -1.56 -8.03
C VAL A 293 -12.18 -1.00 -6.85
N PHE A 294 -12.61 0.27 -6.97
CA PHE A 294 -13.43 0.98 -6.00
C PHE A 294 -14.75 1.33 -6.66
N VAL A 295 -15.87 0.77 -6.21
CA VAL A 295 -17.11 0.72 -7.00
C VAL A 295 -18.32 0.92 -6.12
N LYS A 296 -19.37 1.54 -6.69
CA LYS A 296 -20.72 1.60 -6.12
C LYS A 296 -21.77 1.34 -7.18
N HIS A 297 -22.92 0.80 -6.78
CA HIS A 297 -24.08 0.75 -7.64
C HIS A 297 -25.10 1.83 -7.25
N PRO A 298 -25.57 2.71 -8.18
CA PRO A 298 -26.38 3.86 -7.82
C PRO A 298 -27.77 3.54 -7.22
N LYS A 299 -28.24 2.30 -7.38
CA LYS A 299 -29.55 1.84 -6.92
C LYS A 299 -29.47 0.78 -5.81
N ILE A 300 -28.30 0.48 -5.28
CA ILE A 300 -28.10 -0.53 -4.23
C ILE A 300 -27.28 0.09 -3.12
N ASP A 301 -27.73 -0.07 -1.89
CA ASP A 301 -26.96 0.37 -0.71
C ASP A 301 -25.66 -0.42 -0.58
N GLY A 302 -24.56 0.30 -0.26
CA GLY A 302 -23.22 -0.30 -0.20
C GLY A 302 -23.08 -1.37 0.88
N GLU A 303 -23.66 -1.15 2.06
CA GLU A 303 -23.63 -2.12 3.15
C GLU A 303 -24.50 -3.35 2.83
N GLU A 304 -25.66 -3.14 2.21
CA GLU A 304 -26.53 -4.25 1.77
C GLU A 304 -25.79 -5.17 0.80
N LEU A 305 -25.12 -4.60 -0.23
CA LEU A 305 -24.36 -5.39 -1.21
C LEU A 305 -23.16 -6.09 -0.55
N PHE A 306 -22.47 -5.41 0.35
CA PHE A 306 -21.37 -5.98 1.12
C PHE A 306 -21.81 -7.21 1.92
N LEU A 307 -22.94 -7.13 2.64
CA LEU A 307 -23.49 -8.24 3.43
C LEU A 307 -23.96 -9.39 2.55
N ALA A 308 -24.56 -9.10 1.38
CA ALA A 308 -24.99 -10.10 0.42
C ALA A 308 -23.79 -10.88 -0.16
N LEU A 309 -22.72 -10.20 -0.59
CA LEU A 309 -21.48 -10.82 -1.05
C LEU A 309 -20.86 -11.71 0.06
N ARG A 310 -20.81 -11.18 1.28
CA ARG A 310 -20.25 -11.91 2.42
C ARG A 310 -21.01 -13.20 2.71
N LYS A 311 -22.32 -13.21 2.60
CA LYS A 311 -23.18 -14.39 2.81
C LYS A 311 -22.83 -15.51 1.82
N GLU A 312 -22.45 -15.16 0.59
CA GLU A 312 -22.00 -16.10 -0.44
C GLU A 312 -20.51 -16.47 -0.34
N GLY A 313 -19.83 -16.02 0.72
CA GLY A 313 -18.40 -16.27 0.92
C GLY A 313 -17.49 -15.44 0.04
N ILE A 314 -17.96 -14.35 -0.55
CA ILE A 314 -17.18 -13.39 -1.32
C ILE A 314 -16.84 -12.21 -0.40
N ILE A 315 -15.59 -12.12 0.03
CA ILE A 315 -15.16 -11.18 1.05
C ILE A 315 -14.51 -9.98 0.38
N VAL A 316 -15.20 -8.84 0.40
CA VAL A 316 -14.73 -7.55 -0.11
C VAL A 316 -14.50 -6.56 1.05
N ARG A 317 -14.06 -5.33 0.77
CA ARG A 317 -13.90 -4.30 1.80
C ARG A 317 -14.97 -3.23 1.66
N HIS A 318 -15.55 -2.86 2.79
CA HIS A 318 -16.51 -1.75 2.94
C HIS A 318 -16.10 -0.88 4.13
N TRP A 319 -16.51 0.39 4.13
CA TRP A 319 -16.31 1.34 5.23
C TRP A 319 -17.60 2.08 5.53
N ASN A 320 -17.98 2.08 6.79
CA ASN A 320 -19.03 2.97 7.29
C ASN A 320 -18.40 4.35 7.61
N LYS A 321 -17.94 5.06 6.55
CA LYS A 321 -17.33 6.39 6.64
C LYS A 321 -18.01 7.31 5.61
N PRO A 322 -18.39 8.53 5.98
CA PRO A 322 -18.97 9.49 5.02
C PRO A 322 -18.17 9.60 3.73
N LEU A 323 -18.83 9.82 2.61
CA LEU A 323 -18.35 9.89 1.23
C LEU A 323 -18.01 8.54 0.60
N ILE A 324 -17.69 7.49 1.38
CA ILE A 324 -17.30 6.18 0.84
C ILE A 324 -18.15 5.00 1.36
N ASP A 325 -19.16 5.28 2.18
CA ASP A 325 -20.11 4.31 2.74
C ASP A 325 -20.93 3.56 1.68
N GLN A 326 -21.08 4.15 0.48
CA GLN A 326 -21.76 3.51 -0.66
C GLN A 326 -20.81 2.70 -1.55
N TYR A 327 -19.50 2.74 -1.26
CA TYR A 327 -18.49 2.09 -2.10
C TYR A 327 -17.98 0.78 -1.51
N LEU A 328 -17.68 -0.15 -2.39
CA LEU A 328 -16.93 -1.36 -2.09
C LEU A 328 -15.56 -1.29 -2.75
N ARG A 329 -14.51 -1.72 -2.04
CA ARG A 329 -13.22 -2.01 -2.67
C ARG A 329 -13.10 -3.52 -2.88
N VAL A 330 -12.95 -3.91 -4.13
CA VAL A 330 -12.85 -5.30 -4.57
C VAL A 330 -11.43 -5.56 -5.07
N THR A 331 -10.68 -6.37 -4.37
CA THR A 331 -9.35 -6.84 -4.81
C THR A 331 -9.51 -7.67 -6.08
N ILE A 332 -8.60 -7.52 -7.03
CA ILE A 332 -8.59 -8.35 -8.24
C ILE A 332 -8.09 -9.75 -7.89
N GLY A 333 -8.95 -10.73 -8.08
CA GLY A 333 -8.65 -12.15 -7.92
C GLY A 333 -8.09 -12.79 -9.19
N THR A 334 -8.02 -14.12 -9.21
CA THR A 334 -7.83 -14.90 -10.44
C THR A 334 -9.06 -14.76 -11.33
N ASP A 335 -8.94 -15.06 -12.64
CA ASP A 335 -10.06 -15.02 -13.56
C ASP A 335 -11.25 -15.84 -13.04
N GLN A 336 -11.00 -17.06 -12.54
CA GLN A 336 -12.04 -17.92 -11.96
C GLN A 336 -12.72 -17.30 -10.72
N GLN A 337 -11.96 -16.59 -9.88
CA GLN A 337 -12.54 -15.90 -8.71
C GLN A 337 -13.41 -14.71 -9.16
N MET A 338 -12.97 -13.99 -10.19
CA MET A 338 -13.75 -12.87 -10.73
C MET A 338 -14.99 -13.33 -11.49
N GLU A 339 -14.94 -14.45 -12.21
CA GLU A 339 -16.13 -15.08 -12.83
C GLU A 339 -17.22 -15.38 -11.79
N ARG A 340 -16.86 -16.05 -10.68
CA ARG A 340 -17.82 -16.31 -9.59
C ARG A 340 -18.35 -15.02 -8.94
N PHE A 341 -17.52 -13.99 -8.83
CA PHE A 341 -17.97 -12.67 -8.36
C PHE A 341 -19.02 -12.07 -9.30
N PHE A 342 -18.82 -12.16 -10.62
CA PHE A 342 -19.79 -11.68 -11.61
C PHE A 342 -21.06 -12.51 -11.67
N GLU A 343 -20.98 -13.84 -11.62
CA GLU A 343 -22.15 -14.73 -11.52
C GLU A 343 -23.04 -14.35 -10.34
N PHE A 344 -22.43 -14.07 -9.18
CA PHE A 344 -23.18 -13.58 -8.04
C PHE A 344 -23.84 -12.21 -8.32
N LEU A 345 -23.12 -11.24 -8.86
CA LEU A 345 -23.66 -9.91 -9.13
C LEU A 345 -24.81 -9.95 -10.13
N GLU A 346 -24.68 -10.68 -11.22
CA GLU A 346 -25.73 -10.85 -12.24
C GLU A 346 -27.01 -11.45 -11.63
N ASN A 347 -26.87 -12.52 -10.86
CA ASN A 347 -28.01 -13.15 -10.15
C ASN A 347 -28.64 -12.18 -9.14
N TYR A 348 -27.84 -11.46 -8.38
CA TYR A 348 -28.32 -10.52 -7.38
C TYR A 348 -29.07 -9.34 -8.02
N LEU A 349 -28.54 -8.76 -9.09
CA LEU A 349 -29.15 -7.68 -9.84
C LEU A 349 -30.46 -8.10 -10.52
N ASN A 350 -30.51 -9.33 -11.09
CA ASN A 350 -31.75 -9.92 -11.63
C ASN A 350 -32.83 -10.07 -10.57
N GLN A 351 -32.47 -10.57 -9.37
CA GLN A 351 -33.44 -10.69 -8.25
C GLN A 351 -33.98 -9.33 -7.80
N LYS A 352 -33.19 -8.26 -7.96
CA LYS A 352 -33.60 -6.89 -7.67
C LYS A 352 -34.36 -6.21 -8.82
N GLY A 353 -34.46 -6.85 -9.99
CA GLY A 353 -35.09 -6.27 -11.19
C GLY A 353 -34.27 -5.11 -11.78
N LEU A 354 -32.95 -5.20 -11.70
CA LEU A 354 -32.01 -4.17 -12.16
C LEU A 354 -31.22 -4.55 -13.42
N LEU A 355 -31.37 -5.81 -13.88
CA LEU A 355 -30.92 -6.33 -15.16
C LEU A 355 -32.10 -6.71 -16.01
#